data_9a2a9316d5c989b91eac4a60aac2b48e
#
_entry.id   9a2a9316d5c989b91eac4a60aac2b48e
#
_cell.length_a   1.000
_cell.length_b   1.000
_cell.length_c   1.000
_cell.angle_alpha   90.00
_cell.angle_beta   90.00
_cell.angle_gamma   90.00
#
_symmetry.space_group_name_H-M   'P 1'
#
loop_
_entity.id
_entity.type
_entity.pdbx_description
1 polymer ?
#
loop_
_entity_poly.entity_id
_entity_poly.type
_entity_poly.pdbx_seq_one_letter_code
_entity_poly.pdbx_strand_id
1 'polypeptide(L)'
;MACEIALAAGRIQLDSLDRLVGIEYKGDRSPVSEIDRRCEETIIAALRRKFPDDGFLGEETGAEAGRSGRRWIIDPLDGTRPYLRGIPTFSVLIALEAQGEPVAGVIHLPALGRTYSAARGGGAFLDGAAIRVSGIDQPAIAMGSALGYRELHDTPRGRKLFELIRQWDYAYGFMDAFTYGLVASGRLDCSVNLLDKPWDCAAAAIIVTEAGGTYSDVTGAKTIHGEGFVMSNGRFHEEMIAALRIGD
;
A
#
# COMPACT_ATOMS: atom_id res chain seq x y z
N MET A 1 0.67 -17.98 -6.89
CA MET A 1 -0.76 -18.05 -6.57
C MET A 1 -1.34 -16.67 -6.28
N ALA A 2 -0.98 -15.96 -5.19
CA ALA A 2 -1.53 -14.60 -4.95
C ALA A 2 -1.30 -13.65 -6.16
N CYS A 3 -0.13 -13.71 -6.80
CA CYS A 3 0.13 -12.96 -8.03
C CYS A 3 -0.86 -13.30 -9.16
N GLU A 4 -1.19 -14.58 -9.37
CA GLU A 4 -2.16 -14.99 -10.41
C GLU A 4 -3.56 -14.45 -10.11
N ILE A 5 -3.94 -14.39 -8.83
CA ILE A 5 -5.22 -13.83 -8.39
C ILE A 5 -5.23 -12.31 -8.61
N ALA A 6 -4.15 -11.61 -8.24
CA ALA A 6 -4.01 -10.18 -8.48
C ALA A 6 -4.04 -9.83 -9.99
N LEU A 7 -3.36 -10.64 -10.83
CA LEU A 7 -3.42 -10.52 -12.28
C LEU A 7 -4.83 -10.72 -12.85
N ALA A 8 -5.62 -11.64 -12.27
CA ALA A 8 -7.00 -11.87 -12.70
C ALA A 8 -7.91 -10.69 -12.34
N ALA A 9 -7.77 -10.13 -11.13
CA ALA A 9 -8.48 -8.92 -10.71
C ALA A 9 -8.06 -7.69 -11.55
N GLY A 10 -6.77 -7.52 -11.81
CA GLY A 10 -6.26 -6.44 -12.66
C GLY A 10 -6.82 -6.49 -14.10
N ARG A 11 -7.09 -7.67 -14.65
CA ARG A 11 -7.79 -7.80 -15.94
C ARG A 11 -9.21 -7.28 -15.87
N ILE A 12 -9.95 -7.55 -14.78
CA ILE A 12 -11.29 -6.99 -14.58
C ILE A 12 -11.24 -5.46 -14.59
N GLN A 13 -10.25 -4.86 -13.91
CA GLN A 13 -10.05 -3.41 -13.90
C GLN A 13 -9.80 -2.88 -15.31
N LEU A 14 -8.86 -3.47 -16.08
CA LEU A 14 -8.53 -3.03 -17.45
C LEU A 14 -9.71 -3.17 -18.40
N ASP A 15 -10.42 -4.29 -18.38
CA ASP A 15 -11.58 -4.54 -19.25
C ASP A 15 -12.76 -3.59 -18.99
N SER A 16 -12.75 -2.92 -17.84
CA SER A 16 -13.81 -2.02 -17.38
C SER A 16 -13.44 -0.53 -17.46
N LEU A 17 -12.21 -0.18 -17.82
CA LEU A 17 -11.73 1.21 -17.85
C LEU A 17 -12.59 2.12 -18.74
N ASP A 18 -13.01 1.62 -19.91
CA ASP A 18 -13.82 2.40 -20.88
C ASP A 18 -15.32 2.35 -20.57
N ARG A 19 -15.73 1.62 -19.50
CA ARG A 19 -17.14 1.36 -19.16
C ARG A 19 -17.47 1.77 -17.74
N LEU A 20 -16.95 2.92 -17.29
CA LEU A 20 -17.16 3.41 -15.92
C LEU A 20 -18.64 3.71 -15.68
N VAL A 21 -19.35 2.75 -15.10
CA VAL A 21 -20.77 2.84 -14.72
C VAL A 21 -20.89 2.62 -13.21
N GLY A 22 -21.80 3.36 -12.57
CA GLY A 22 -22.18 3.09 -11.18
C GLY A 22 -21.16 3.59 -10.16
N ILE A 23 -20.61 4.80 -10.34
CA ILE A 23 -19.78 5.44 -9.32
C ILE A 23 -20.67 5.86 -8.16
N GLU A 24 -20.40 5.31 -6.99
CA GLU A 24 -20.99 5.72 -5.71
C GLU A 24 -19.92 6.42 -4.86
N TYR A 25 -20.36 7.14 -3.84
CA TYR A 25 -19.46 7.77 -2.88
C TYR A 25 -19.75 7.22 -1.49
N LYS A 26 -18.74 6.69 -0.81
CA LYS A 26 -18.81 6.24 0.59
C LYS A 26 -19.07 7.44 1.52
N GLY A 27 -19.37 7.19 2.78
CA GLY A 27 -19.67 8.23 3.76
C GLY A 27 -18.53 9.23 3.98
N ASP A 28 -17.29 8.84 3.73
CA ASP A 28 -16.08 9.66 3.76
C ASP A 28 -15.81 10.40 2.43
N ARG A 29 -16.74 10.29 1.46
CA ARG A 29 -16.63 10.83 0.08
C ARG A 29 -15.56 10.15 -0.78
N SER A 30 -15.02 9.00 -0.40
CA SER A 30 -14.23 8.17 -1.32
C SER A 30 -15.14 7.54 -2.36
N PRO A 31 -14.75 7.49 -3.63
CA PRO A 31 -15.53 6.81 -4.66
C PRO A 31 -15.39 5.30 -4.48
N VAL A 32 -16.45 4.58 -4.79
CA VAL A 32 -16.46 3.14 -4.98
C VAL A 32 -17.22 2.83 -6.24
N SER A 33 -16.78 1.87 -7.00
CA SER A 33 -17.45 1.41 -8.20
C SER A 33 -17.88 -0.04 -8.07
N GLU A 34 -18.75 -0.48 -8.96
CA GLU A 34 -19.08 -1.91 -9.10
C GLU A 34 -17.83 -2.77 -9.35
N ILE A 35 -16.78 -2.17 -9.92
CA ILE A 35 -15.52 -2.84 -10.23
C ILE A 35 -14.76 -3.20 -8.97
N ASP A 36 -14.71 -2.30 -7.97
CA ASP A 36 -14.09 -2.58 -6.67
C ASP A 36 -14.71 -3.84 -6.06
N ARG A 37 -16.03 -3.87 -5.93
CA ARG A 37 -16.77 -5.00 -5.37
C ARG A 37 -16.54 -6.30 -6.15
N ARG A 38 -16.61 -6.25 -7.47
CA ARG A 38 -16.40 -7.41 -8.35
C ARG A 38 -14.98 -7.96 -8.24
N CYS A 39 -13.98 -7.10 -8.16
CA CYS A 39 -12.58 -7.48 -7.95
C CYS A 39 -12.42 -8.18 -6.61
N GLU A 40 -12.96 -7.59 -5.53
CA GLU A 40 -12.84 -8.15 -4.17
C GLU A 40 -13.52 -9.51 -4.07
N GLU A 41 -14.75 -9.66 -4.57
CA GLU A 41 -15.45 -10.95 -4.62
C GLU A 41 -14.65 -12.02 -5.37
N THR A 42 -14.04 -11.64 -6.50
CA THR A 42 -13.20 -12.56 -7.29
C THR A 42 -11.97 -13.03 -6.52
N ILE A 43 -11.29 -12.09 -5.84
CA ILE A 43 -10.10 -12.37 -5.02
C ILE A 43 -10.48 -13.29 -3.84
N ILE A 44 -11.51 -12.91 -3.07
CA ILE A 44 -11.96 -13.67 -1.90
C ILE A 44 -12.40 -15.08 -2.31
N ALA A 45 -13.19 -15.24 -3.37
CA ALA A 45 -13.63 -16.55 -3.84
C ALA A 45 -12.45 -17.45 -4.24
N ALA A 46 -11.42 -16.88 -4.89
CA ALA A 46 -10.23 -17.63 -5.29
C ALA A 46 -9.38 -18.06 -4.08
N LEU A 47 -9.20 -17.16 -3.09
CA LEU A 47 -8.45 -17.43 -1.86
C LEU A 47 -9.18 -18.44 -0.97
N ARG A 48 -10.49 -18.28 -0.79
CA ARG A 48 -11.32 -19.17 0.06
C ARG A 48 -11.32 -20.63 -0.42
N ARG A 49 -11.31 -20.86 -1.73
CA ARG A 49 -11.19 -22.23 -2.28
C ARG A 49 -9.91 -22.93 -1.87
N LYS A 50 -8.81 -22.18 -1.67
CA LYS A 50 -7.50 -22.74 -1.32
C LYS A 50 -7.21 -22.72 0.17
N PHE A 51 -7.79 -21.75 0.88
CA PHE A 51 -7.56 -21.47 2.30
C PHE A 51 -8.92 -21.28 3.01
N PRO A 52 -9.73 -22.32 3.14
CA PRO A 52 -11.10 -22.23 3.66
C PRO A 52 -11.18 -21.83 5.15
N ASP A 53 -10.06 -21.97 5.88
CA ASP A 53 -9.99 -21.64 7.29
C ASP A 53 -9.39 -20.25 7.58
N ASP A 54 -8.87 -19.56 6.56
CA ASP A 54 -8.32 -18.21 6.74
C ASP A 54 -9.44 -17.17 6.84
N GLY A 55 -9.19 -16.11 7.62
CA GLY A 55 -10.05 -14.92 7.67
C GLY A 55 -9.76 -13.97 6.52
N PHE A 56 -10.59 -12.94 6.42
CA PHE A 56 -10.47 -11.87 5.41
C PHE A 56 -10.65 -10.50 6.05
N LEU A 57 -9.99 -9.51 5.49
CA LEU A 57 -10.20 -8.09 5.73
C LEU A 57 -10.14 -7.39 4.37
N GLY A 58 -11.30 -7.09 3.82
CA GLY A 58 -11.43 -6.36 2.57
C GLY A 58 -11.83 -4.92 2.79
N GLU A 59 -11.45 -4.05 1.88
CA GLU A 59 -11.88 -2.64 1.91
C GLU A 59 -13.40 -2.52 1.79
N GLU A 60 -14.02 -3.32 0.91
CA GLU A 60 -15.44 -3.23 0.58
C GLU A 60 -16.32 -4.13 1.47
N THR A 61 -15.83 -5.33 1.78
CA THR A 61 -16.60 -6.33 2.55
C THR A 61 -16.34 -6.28 4.05
N GLY A 62 -15.26 -5.59 4.48
CA GLY A 62 -14.88 -5.52 5.89
C GLY A 62 -14.22 -6.81 6.39
N ALA A 63 -14.35 -7.08 7.70
CA ALA A 63 -13.67 -8.17 8.36
C ALA A 63 -14.54 -9.43 8.49
N GLU A 64 -13.97 -10.58 8.11
CA GLU A 64 -14.52 -11.91 8.32
C GLU A 64 -13.50 -12.74 9.10
N ALA A 65 -13.91 -13.31 10.23
CA ALA A 65 -13.02 -14.11 11.07
C ALA A 65 -12.79 -15.50 10.45
N GLY A 66 -11.53 -15.97 10.50
CA GLY A 66 -11.14 -17.32 10.15
C GLY A 66 -10.81 -18.18 11.37
N ARG A 67 -10.46 -19.45 11.15
CA ARG A 67 -10.09 -20.43 12.20
C ARG A 67 -8.60 -20.74 12.23
N SER A 68 -7.86 -20.37 11.18
CA SER A 68 -6.43 -20.69 11.04
C SER A 68 -5.50 -19.77 11.84
N GLY A 69 -5.98 -18.63 12.35
CA GLY A 69 -5.15 -17.55 12.90
C GLY A 69 -4.45 -16.71 11.83
N ARG A 70 -4.75 -16.93 10.56
CA ARG A 70 -4.29 -16.12 9.41
C ARG A 70 -5.44 -15.32 8.82
N ARG A 71 -5.10 -14.20 8.17
CA ARG A 71 -6.07 -13.33 7.53
C ARG A 71 -5.51 -12.77 6.22
N TRP A 72 -6.29 -12.83 5.17
CA TRP A 72 -6.01 -12.13 3.92
C TRP A 72 -6.52 -10.71 4.02
N ILE A 73 -5.66 -9.75 3.69
CA ILE A 73 -5.97 -8.31 3.67
C ILE A 73 -5.95 -7.89 2.21
N ILE A 74 -7.04 -7.24 1.76
CA ILE A 74 -7.31 -7.03 0.34
C ILE A 74 -7.75 -5.59 0.12
N ASP A 75 -7.06 -4.90 -0.80
CA ASP A 75 -7.59 -3.74 -1.50
C ASP A 75 -7.82 -4.15 -2.97
N PRO A 76 -9.07 -4.24 -3.38
CA PRO A 76 -9.42 -4.72 -4.72
C PRO A 76 -9.07 -3.72 -5.82
N LEU A 77 -9.02 -2.41 -5.50
CA LEU A 77 -8.71 -1.32 -6.42
C LEU A 77 -8.15 -0.12 -5.66
N ASP A 78 -6.89 -0.24 -5.22
CA ASP A 78 -6.14 0.89 -4.69
C ASP A 78 -5.99 1.98 -5.76
N GLY A 79 -6.24 3.23 -5.37
CA GLY A 79 -6.24 4.32 -6.32
C GLY A 79 -7.52 4.41 -7.16
N THR A 80 -8.71 4.26 -6.55
CA THR A 80 -10.00 4.41 -7.24
C THR A 80 -10.14 5.77 -7.94
N ARG A 81 -9.62 6.86 -7.35
CA ARG A 81 -9.65 8.19 -8.00
C ARG A 81 -8.79 8.26 -9.26
N PRO A 82 -7.52 7.81 -9.28
CA PRO A 82 -6.74 7.61 -10.49
C PRO A 82 -7.46 6.73 -11.54
N TYR A 83 -8.00 5.59 -11.11
CA TYR A 83 -8.74 4.69 -11.98
C TYR A 83 -9.87 5.39 -12.73
N LEU A 84 -10.74 6.12 -12.01
CA LEU A 84 -11.85 6.88 -12.58
C LEU A 84 -11.43 7.99 -13.57
N ARG A 85 -10.16 8.36 -13.58
CA ARG A 85 -9.57 9.37 -14.47
C ARG A 85 -8.68 8.78 -15.55
N GLY A 86 -8.55 7.44 -15.63
CA GLY A 86 -7.65 6.77 -16.56
C GLY A 86 -6.17 7.01 -16.26
N ILE A 87 -5.81 7.42 -15.03
CA ILE A 87 -4.42 7.56 -14.60
C ILE A 87 -3.90 6.17 -14.26
N PRO A 88 -2.78 5.71 -14.84
CA PRO A 88 -2.38 4.29 -14.83
C PRO A 88 -1.71 3.82 -13.53
N THR A 89 -1.96 4.49 -12.39
CA THR A 89 -1.31 4.18 -11.10
C THR A 89 -2.17 3.35 -10.16
N PHE A 90 -3.38 2.97 -10.56
CA PHE A 90 -4.25 2.09 -9.78
C PHE A 90 -3.69 0.67 -9.69
N SER A 91 -4.04 -0.04 -8.62
CA SER A 91 -3.47 -1.36 -8.32
C SER A 91 -4.45 -2.32 -7.63
N VAL A 92 -4.02 -3.58 -7.52
CA VAL A 92 -4.62 -4.61 -6.69
C VAL A 92 -3.63 -4.94 -5.59
N LEU A 93 -4.06 -4.91 -4.33
CA LEU A 93 -3.26 -5.27 -3.18
C LEU A 93 -3.80 -6.52 -2.51
N ILE A 94 -2.93 -7.50 -2.30
CA ILE A 94 -3.26 -8.73 -1.57
C ILE A 94 -2.13 -9.01 -0.59
N ALA A 95 -2.45 -9.10 0.70
CA ALA A 95 -1.49 -9.50 1.72
C ALA A 95 -2.01 -10.66 2.56
N LEU A 96 -1.11 -11.48 3.08
CA LEU A 96 -1.40 -12.46 4.11
C LEU A 96 -0.80 -11.99 5.42
N GLU A 97 -1.64 -11.85 6.43
CA GLU A 97 -1.25 -11.55 7.80
C GLU A 97 -1.30 -12.82 8.64
N ALA A 98 -0.28 -13.02 9.47
CA ALA A 98 -0.23 -14.06 10.50
C ALA A 98 0.35 -13.47 11.78
N GLN A 99 -0.32 -13.71 12.90
CA GLN A 99 0.10 -13.20 14.22
C GLN A 99 0.26 -11.67 14.28
N GLY A 100 -0.59 -10.93 13.54
CA GLY A 100 -0.57 -9.46 13.48
C GLY A 100 0.50 -8.87 12.57
N GLU A 101 1.25 -9.69 11.82
CA GLU A 101 2.31 -9.24 10.92
C GLU A 101 2.04 -9.69 9.46
N PRO A 102 2.27 -8.84 8.46
CA PRO A 102 2.27 -9.26 7.07
C PRO A 102 3.39 -10.27 6.79
N VAL A 103 3.03 -11.41 6.18
CA VAL A 103 3.97 -12.51 5.87
C VAL A 103 4.10 -12.78 4.38
N ALA A 104 3.16 -12.32 3.57
CA ALA A 104 3.27 -12.31 2.11
C ALA A 104 2.49 -11.12 1.55
N GLY A 105 2.90 -10.61 0.41
CA GLY A 105 2.26 -9.45 -0.21
C GLY A 105 2.44 -9.42 -1.72
N VAL A 106 1.42 -8.88 -2.40
CA VAL A 106 1.44 -8.60 -3.84
C VAL A 106 0.84 -7.21 -4.07
N ILE A 107 1.52 -6.41 -4.87
CA ILE A 107 1.03 -5.17 -5.47
C ILE A 107 1.06 -5.36 -6.99
N HIS A 108 -0.10 -5.35 -7.64
CA HIS A 108 -0.19 -5.45 -9.09
C HIS A 108 -0.76 -4.17 -9.68
N LEU A 109 0.00 -3.50 -10.54
CA LEU A 109 -0.40 -2.32 -11.30
C LEU A 109 -0.73 -2.74 -12.75
N PRO A 110 -1.99 -3.03 -13.05
CA PRO A 110 -2.35 -3.68 -14.32
C PRO A 110 -2.08 -2.80 -15.55
N ALA A 111 -2.33 -1.49 -15.45
CA ALA A 111 -2.10 -0.57 -16.55
C ALA A 111 -0.60 -0.37 -16.87
N LEU A 112 0.28 -0.62 -15.92
CA LEU A 112 1.74 -0.56 -16.09
C LEU A 112 2.35 -1.93 -16.37
N GLY A 113 1.57 -3.02 -16.26
CA GLY A 113 2.06 -4.39 -16.39
C GLY A 113 3.13 -4.74 -15.36
N ARG A 114 3.03 -4.22 -14.13
CA ARG A 114 4.03 -4.40 -13.07
C ARG A 114 3.45 -5.15 -11.90
N THR A 115 4.21 -6.10 -11.37
CA THR A 115 3.83 -6.89 -10.20
C THR A 115 4.97 -6.95 -9.20
N TYR A 116 4.77 -6.32 -8.05
CA TYR A 116 5.67 -6.46 -6.89
C TYR A 116 5.16 -7.60 -6.01
N SER A 117 6.07 -8.40 -5.49
CA SER A 117 5.71 -9.51 -4.60
C SER A 117 6.82 -9.82 -3.62
N ALA A 118 6.42 -10.28 -2.42
CA ALA A 118 7.35 -10.79 -1.41
C ALA A 118 6.68 -11.84 -0.54
N ALA A 119 7.50 -12.67 0.08
CA ALA A 119 7.10 -13.52 1.19
C ALA A 119 8.24 -13.52 2.23
N ARG A 120 7.89 -13.65 3.51
CA ARG A 120 8.85 -13.59 4.63
C ARG A 120 10.04 -14.53 4.41
N GLY A 121 11.25 -13.98 4.41
CA GLY A 121 12.50 -14.68 4.16
C GLY A 121 12.76 -15.08 2.71
N GLY A 122 11.89 -14.66 1.77
CA GLY A 122 12.01 -14.99 0.35
C GLY A 122 12.63 -13.89 -0.51
N GLY A 123 12.76 -12.67 0.03
CA GLY A 123 13.14 -11.49 -0.72
C GLY A 123 11.96 -10.85 -1.45
N ALA A 124 12.20 -9.68 -2.03
CA ALA A 124 11.23 -8.91 -2.81
C ALA A 124 11.53 -8.96 -4.30
N PHE A 125 10.48 -8.96 -5.11
CA PHE A 125 10.58 -9.11 -6.56
C PHE A 125 9.68 -8.12 -7.29
N LEU A 126 10.15 -7.62 -8.43
CA LEU A 126 9.37 -6.89 -9.44
C LEU A 126 9.38 -7.72 -10.73
N ASP A 127 8.23 -8.19 -11.17
CA ASP A 127 8.07 -9.03 -12.37
C ASP A 127 9.00 -10.27 -12.36
N GLY A 128 9.23 -10.83 -11.17
CA GLY A 128 10.12 -11.98 -10.96
C GLY A 128 11.62 -11.64 -10.83
N ALA A 129 12.03 -10.40 -11.07
CA ALA A 129 13.39 -9.95 -10.83
C ALA A 129 13.55 -9.44 -9.39
N ALA A 130 14.61 -9.85 -8.69
CA ALA A 130 14.89 -9.40 -7.32
C ALA A 130 15.12 -7.88 -7.27
N ILE A 131 14.53 -7.24 -6.27
CA ILE A 131 14.64 -5.79 -6.05
C ILE A 131 15.18 -5.50 -4.66
N ARG A 132 15.71 -4.27 -4.50
CA ARG A 132 16.18 -3.75 -3.22
C ARG A 132 15.86 -2.26 -3.12
N VAL A 133 15.71 -1.79 -1.91
CA VAL A 133 15.61 -0.37 -1.58
C VAL A 133 16.92 0.37 -1.92
N SER A 134 16.87 1.70 -1.97
CA SER A 134 18.04 2.53 -2.23
C SER A 134 19.07 2.49 -1.10
N GLY A 135 20.28 2.98 -1.39
CA GLY A 135 21.36 3.14 -0.41
C GLY A 135 21.52 4.56 0.14
N ILE A 136 20.61 5.49 -0.19
CA ILE A 136 20.67 6.89 0.27
C ILE A 136 20.53 6.94 1.78
N ASP A 137 21.44 7.60 2.46
CA ASP A 137 21.53 7.66 3.93
C ASP A 137 21.34 9.08 4.50
N GLN A 138 21.16 10.07 3.64
CA GLN A 138 20.99 11.48 4.05
C GLN A 138 19.65 12.02 3.54
N PRO A 139 18.76 12.52 4.41
CA PRO A 139 17.51 13.15 3.98
C PRO A 139 17.69 14.25 2.93
N ALA A 140 18.76 15.04 3.05
CA ALA A 140 19.04 16.18 2.17
C ALA A 140 19.28 15.83 0.68
N ILE A 141 19.52 14.56 0.36
CA ILE A 141 19.61 14.06 -1.02
C ILE A 141 18.58 13.00 -1.33
N ALA A 142 17.63 12.76 -0.41
CA ALA A 142 16.59 11.76 -0.57
C ALA A 142 15.43 12.31 -1.43
N MET A 143 14.87 11.42 -2.24
CA MET A 143 13.61 11.64 -2.93
C MET A 143 12.50 10.85 -2.26
N GLY A 144 11.46 11.55 -1.82
CA GLY A 144 10.35 10.91 -1.12
C GLY A 144 8.99 11.22 -1.73
N SER A 145 7.96 10.61 -1.18
CA SER A 145 6.57 10.92 -1.50
C SER A 145 5.78 11.12 -0.21
N ALA A 146 4.82 12.03 -0.25
CA ALA A 146 3.90 12.22 0.87
C ALA A 146 2.49 12.48 0.35
N LEU A 147 1.49 12.00 1.08
CA LEU A 147 0.07 12.11 0.75
C LEU A 147 -0.74 12.68 1.92
N GLY A 148 -1.97 13.10 1.64
CA GLY A 148 -2.88 13.62 2.66
C GLY A 148 -2.81 15.14 2.85
N TYR A 149 -2.24 15.87 1.91
CA TYR A 149 -2.09 17.34 2.06
C TYR A 149 -3.40 18.08 2.28
N ARG A 150 -4.45 17.69 1.57
CA ARG A 150 -5.75 18.35 1.65
C ARG A 150 -6.41 18.16 3.01
N GLU A 151 -6.33 16.95 3.53
CA GLU A 151 -6.98 16.53 4.77
C GLU A 151 -6.22 17.01 6.01
N LEU A 152 -4.91 17.21 5.87
CA LEU A 152 -3.99 17.36 7.00
C LEU A 152 -3.35 18.75 7.11
N HIS A 153 -3.49 19.64 6.11
CA HIS A 153 -2.73 20.90 6.02
C HIS A 153 -2.84 21.79 7.27
N ASP A 154 -4.01 21.85 7.92
CA ASP A 154 -4.26 22.66 9.12
C ASP A 154 -4.12 21.87 10.43
N THR A 155 -3.71 20.62 10.38
CA THR A 155 -3.52 19.79 11.58
C THR A 155 -2.10 19.87 12.12
N PRO A 156 -1.89 19.60 13.42
CA PRO A 156 -0.54 19.49 13.98
C PRO A 156 0.31 18.44 13.23
N ARG A 157 -0.28 17.31 12.88
CA ARG A 157 0.39 16.22 12.12
C ARG A 157 0.77 16.68 10.71
N GLY A 158 -0.12 17.38 10.03
CA GLY A 158 0.17 17.92 8.70
C GLY A 158 1.31 18.93 8.72
N ARG A 159 1.39 19.81 9.73
CA ARG A 159 2.53 20.73 9.88
C ARG A 159 3.84 19.96 10.04
N LYS A 160 3.88 18.91 10.85
CA LYS A 160 5.05 18.04 11.00
C LYS A 160 5.42 17.33 9.70
N LEU A 161 4.45 16.89 8.92
CA LEU A 161 4.69 16.33 7.60
C LEU A 161 5.36 17.34 6.67
N PHE A 162 4.90 18.60 6.64
CA PHE A 162 5.51 19.64 5.82
C PHE A 162 6.93 19.99 6.28
N GLU A 163 7.19 20.00 7.60
CA GLU A 163 8.54 20.17 8.15
C GLU A 163 9.47 19.04 7.72
N LEU A 164 8.98 17.79 7.69
CA LEU A 164 9.74 16.62 7.23
C LEU A 164 10.05 16.70 5.74
N ILE A 165 9.06 16.96 4.89
CA ILE A 165 9.22 17.04 3.43
C ILE A 165 10.28 18.07 3.03
N ARG A 166 10.37 19.18 3.74
CA ARG A 166 11.38 20.22 3.48
C ARG A 166 12.82 19.80 3.75
N GLN A 167 13.03 18.65 4.40
CA GLN A 167 14.37 18.11 4.64
C GLN A 167 14.85 17.23 3.47
N TRP A 168 13.96 16.85 2.56
CA TRP A 168 14.29 16.04 1.40
C TRP A 168 14.76 16.91 0.22
N ASP A 169 15.58 16.35 -0.66
CA ASP A 169 15.97 16.98 -1.91
C ASP A 169 14.75 17.24 -2.79
N TYR A 170 13.88 16.23 -2.90
CA TYR A 170 12.64 16.35 -3.65
C TYR A 170 11.50 15.54 -3.05
N ALA A 171 10.30 16.12 -3.04
CA ALA A 171 9.08 15.46 -2.62
C ALA A 171 8.09 15.36 -3.78
N TYR A 172 7.67 14.15 -4.06
CA TYR A 172 6.63 13.86 -5.05
C TYR A 172 5.26 13.68 -4.37
N GLY A 173 4.20 14.02 -5.08
CA GLY A 173 2.82 13.65 -4.75
C GLY A 173 2.38 12.44 -5.58
N PHE A 174 3.20 11.39 -5.65
CA PHE A 174 2.79 10.15 -6.29
C PHE A 174 1.69 9.48 -5.48
N MET A 175 0.85 8.72 -6.16
CA MET A 175 -0.38 8.19 -5.60
C MET A 175 -0.23 6.72 -5.21
N ASP A 176 -0.77 6.40 -4.04
CA ASP A 176 -1.18 5.07 -3.63
C ASP A 176 -0.01 4.03 -3.67
N ALA A 177 -0.30 2.77 -3.85
CA ALA A 177 0.71 1.70 -3.83
C ALA A 177 1.74 1.75 -4.98
N PHE A 178 1.49 2.54 -6.03
CA PHE A 178 2.55 2.84 -7.01
C PHE A 178 3.79 3.41 -6.33
N THR A 179 3.61 4.33 -5.38
CA THR A 179 4.68 4.91 -4.55
C THR A 179 5.44 3.84 -3.79
N TYR A 180 4.72 2.89 -3.20
CA TYR A 180 5.32 1.83 -2.38
C TYR A 180 6.20 0.90 -3.20
N GLY A 181 5.78 0.59 -4.42
CA GLY A 181 6.60 -0.13 -5.37
C GLY A 181 7.89 0.60 -5.75
N LEU A 182 7.84 1.95 -5.87
CA LEU A 182 9.03 2.76 -6.14
C LEU A 182 10.03 2.73 -4.97
N VAL A 183 9.54 2.81 -3.72
CA VAL A 183 10.43 2.69 -2.53
C VAL A 183 11.05 1.30 -2.48
N ALA A 184 10.27 0.23 -2.61
CA ALA A 184 10.77 -1.13 -2.57
C ALA A 184 11.80 -1.44 -3.67
N SER A 185 11.73 -0.76 -4.81
CA SER A 185 12.67 -0.92 -5.93
C SER A 185 13.81 0.11 -5.97
N GLY A 186 13.96 0.92 -4.90
CA GLY A 186 15.06 1.88 -4.75
C GLY A 186 14.98 3.10 -5.68
N ARG A 187 13.79 3.40 -6.21
CA ARG A 187 13.53 4.56 -7.09
C ARG A 187 13.04 5.77 -6.32
N LEU A 188 12.51 5.55 -5.14
CA LEU A 188 12.29 6.52 -4.07
C LEU A 188 12.95 6.00 -2.81
N ASP A 189 13.25 6.90 -1.88
CA ASP A 189 13.94 6.57 -0.64
C ASP A 189 12.98 6.39 0.52
N CYS A 190 11.83 7.08 0.49
CA CYS A 190 10.83 7.04 1.53
C CYS A 190 9.43 7.44 1.04
N SER A 191 8.43 7.09 1.84
CA SER A 191 7.06 7.53 1.66
C SER A 191 6.35 7.70 3.00
N VAL A 192 5.47 8.71 3.09
CA VAL A 192 4.60 8.95 4.23
C VAL A 192 3.17 9.11 3.73
N ASN A 193 2.27 8.24 4.18
CA ASN A 193 0.84 8.39 4.00
C ASN A 193 0.14 8.32 5.36
N LEU A 194 -0.40 9.44 5.80
CA LEU A 194 -1.03 9.56 7.12
C LEU A 194 -2.50 9.09 7.13
N LEU A 195 -3.04 8.68 5.99
CA LEU A 195 -4.44 8.31 5.82
C LEU A 195 -4.64 6.82 5.55
N ASP A 196 -3.56 6.07 5.34
CA ASP A 196 -3.60 4.64 5.01
C ASP A 196 -4.35 3.81 6.04
N LYS A 197 -5.04 2.81 5.53
CA LYS A 197 -5.67 1.72 6.25
C LYS A 197 -4.87 0.43 6.07
N PRO A 198 -5.15 -0.62 6.85
CA PRO A 198 -4.43 -1.88 6.72
C PRO A 198 -4.41 -2.46 5.29
N TRP A 199 -5.48 -2.30 4.52
CA TRP A 199 -5.54 -2.81 3.14
C TRP A 199 -4.68 -2.03 2.17
N ASP A 200 -4.44 -0.71 2.39
CA ASP A 200 -3.58 0.13 1.57
C ASP A 200 -2.10 -0.23 1.75
N CYS A 201 -1.69 -0.65 2.96
CA CYS A 201 -0.27 -0.75 3.34
C CYS A 201 0.25 -2.16 3.64
N ALA A 202 -0.61 -3.16 3.91
CA ALA A 202 -0.17 -4.49 4.34
C ALA A 202 0.74 -5.19 3.31
N ALA A 203 0.39 -5.11 2.02
CA ALA A 203 1.23 -5.69 0.96
C ALA A 203 2.57 -4.96 0.85
N ALA A 204 2.55 -3.62 0.94
CA ALA A 204 3.75 -2.80 0.88
C ALA A 204 4.70 -3.06 2.05
N ALA A 205 4.17 -3.28 3.25
CA ALA A 205 4.93 -3.52 4.47
C ALA A 205 5.88 -4.72 4.33
N ILE A 206 5.38 -5.86 3.84
CA ILE A 206 6.24 -7.04 3.63
C ILE A 206 7.16 -6.85 2.43
N ILE A 207 6.70 -6.23 1.34
CA ILE A 207 7.52 -6.04 0.13
C ILE A 207 8.71 -5.13 0.44
N VAL A 208 8.50 -4.00 1.14
CA VAL A 208 9.59 -3.09 1.49
C VAL A 208 10.56 -3.71 2.50
N THR A 209 10.04 -4.50 3.46
CA THR A 209 10.88 -5.22 4.43
C THR A 209 11.79 -6.24 3.75
N GLU A 210 11.24 -7.05 2.86
CA GLU A 210 11.99 -8.06 2.12
C GLU A 210 12.94 -7.45 1.07
N ALA A 211 12.69 -6.20 0.65
CA ALA A 211 13.62 -5.42 -0.16
C ALA A 211 14.78 -4.80 0.66
N GLY A 212 14.79 -4.95 1.99
CA GLY A 212 15.82 -4.42 2.89
C GLY A 212 15.51 -3.05 3.48
N GLY A 213 14.30 -2.53 3.31
CA GLY A 213 13.79 -1.32 3.93
C GLY A 213 13.06 -1.59 5.24
N THR A 214 12.29 -0.60 5.69
CA THR A 214 11.47 -0.70 6.91
C THR A 214 10.18 0.09 6.79
N TYR A 215 9.23 -0.21 7.67
CA TYR A 215 7.98 0.52 7.84
C TYR A 215 7.60 0.64 9.31
N SER A 216 6.77 1.61 9.61
CA SER A 216 6.10 1.77 10.91
C SER A 216 4.83 2.61 10.75
N ASP A 217 4.04 2.71 11.80
CA ASP A 217 3.10 3.82 11.96
C ASP A 217 3.86 5.12 12.33
N VAL A 218 3.14 6.22 12.51
CA VAL A 218 3.73 7.53 12.85
C VAL A 218 4.32 7.60 14.26
N THR A 219 4.06 6.61 15.11
CA THR A 219 4.65 6.51 16.46
C THR A 219 5.98 5.76 16.45
N GLY A 220 6.30 5.08 15.35
CA GLY A 220 7.44 4.19 15.20
C GLY A 220 7.11 2.73 15.52
N ALA A 221 5.85 2.40 15.84
CA ALA A 221 5.44 1.02 16.05
C ALA A 221 5.42 0.26 14.73
N LYS A 222 6.04 -0.93 14.70
CA LYS A 222 6.05 -1.79 13.52
C LYS A 222 4.70 -2.50 13.36
N THR A 223 3.71 -1.77 12.88
CA THR A 223 2.35 -2.24 12.70
C THR A 223 1.71 -1.64 11.44
N ILE A 224 0.77 -2.35 10.85
CA ILE A 224 -0.12 -1.87 9.78
C ILE A 224 -1.48 -1.42 10.32
N HIS A 225 -1.71 -1.57 11.62
CA HIS A 225 -2.98 -1.26 12.31
C HIS A 225 -2.92 0.02 13.13
N GLY A 226 -1.82 0.77 13.03
CA GLY A 226 -1.60 2.04 13.72
C GLY A 226 -2.16 3.25 12.97
N GLU A 227 -1.71 4.43 13.36
CA GLU A 227 -2.06 5.69 12.70
C GLU A 227 -1.07 5.97 11.56
N GLY A 228 -1.57 6.07 10.33
CA GLY A 228 -0.77 6.35 9.14
C GLY A 228 0.25 5.25 8.81
N PHE A 229 0.98 5.47 7.73
CA PHE A 229 2.00 4.54 7.27
C PHE A 229 3.25 5.28 6.80
N VAL A 230 4.39 4.92 7.37
CA VAL A 230 5.71 5.48 7.05
C VAL A 230 6.60 4.34 6.58
N MET A 231 7.20 4.48 5.41
CA MET A 231 8.17 3.53 4.91
C MET A 231 9.42 4.22 4.39
N SER A 232 10.53 3.52 4.42
CA SER A 232 11.80 4.02 3.90
C SER A 232 12.76 2.89 3.53
N ASN A 233 13.88 3.27 2.94
CA ASN A 233 15.03 2.39 2.75
C ASN A 233 15.73 1.96 4.06
N GLY A 234 15.22 2.38 5.23
CA GLY A 234 15.73 2.03 6.56
C GLY A 234 16.90 2.87 7.06
N ARG A 235 17.50 3.72 6.21
CA ARG A 235 18.72 4.47 6.56
C ARG A 235 18.46 5.67 7.48
N PHE A 236 17.31 6.33 7.30
CA PHE A 236 16.91 7.52 8.07
C PHE A 236 15.47 7.44 8.59
N HIS A 237 14.94 6.23 8.76
CA HIS A 237 13.56 6.00 9.21
C HIS A 237 13.27 6.61 10.58
N GLU A 238 14.16 6.41 11.54
CA GLU A 238 14.01 6.96 12.90
C GLU A 238 13.99 8.49 12.92
N GLU A 239 14.75 9.13 12.03
CA GLU A 239 14.73 10.59 11.87
C GLU A 239 13.38 11.07 11.34
N MET A 240 12.79 10.34 10.38
CA MET A 240 11.44 10.62 9.87
C MET A 240 10.39 10.51 10.98
N ILE A 241 10.45 9.44 11.77
CA ILE A 241 9.53 9.24 12.90
C ILE A 241 9.69 10.35 13.94
N ALA A 242 10.92 10.71 14.29
CA ALA A 242 11.19 11.80 15.23
C ALA A 242 10.61 13.14 14.72
N ALA A 243 10.73 13.43 13.42
CA ALA A 243 10.19 14.65 12.82
C ALA A 243 8.65 14.67 12.80
N LEU A 244 7.99 13.50 12.70
CA LEU A 244 6.52 13.38 12.68
C LEU A 244 5.89 13.40 14.08
N ARG A 245 6.65 13.28 15.16
CA ARG A 245 6.11 13.31 16.53
C ARG A 245 5.45 14.65 16.82
N ILE A 246 4.24 14.57 17.37
CA ILE A 246 3.58 15.72 17.98
C ILE A 246 4.04 15.73 19.44
N GLY A 247 4.57 16.86 19.89
CA GLY A 247 4.87 17.01 21.34
C GLY A 247 3.58 16.92 22.15
N ASP A 248 3.70 16.38 23.35
CA ASP A 248 2.63 16.36 24.36
C ASP A 248 2.21 17.78 24.77
#